data_f8b98db23d2b09a2ab7519491d02a63f
#
_entry.id   f8b98db23d2b09a2ab7519491d02a63f
#
_cell.length_a   1.000
_cell.length_b   1.000
_cell.length_c   1.000
_cell.angle_alpha   90.00
_cell.angle_beta   90.00
_cell.angle_gamma   90.00
#
_symmetry.space_group_name_H-M   'P 1'
#
loop_
_entity.id
_entity.type
_entity.pdbx_description
1 polymer ?
#
loop_
_entity_poly.entity_id
_entity_poly.type
_entity_poly.pdbx_seq_one_letter_code
_entity_poly.pdbx_strand_id
1 'polypeptide(L)'
;MSAVARSITPLRPIHPWLRRLRLTYVPGPATPLAEEVSLKLLDRFRLHGHEVQDRPDDSTDVVLTTARFGEALSWRKCLFINIRRQFGLSRQPAIYTLVHARPTGFHDLLEHFKSILPHEPPDPADYNFPGLAPQAYRVLFEQGQRGGPMLAAERLIQVQAMNFRVLLLVGEDRPQALYHFDLIGAHPRTEADDLDFFYDDIVLRIVTTQSTHEATAHQVEGELIPRAVWERLSTPAAMVRAARQIGDRHFFTQMVYIADLVRVPAVPDTVAEQYSEGCFATWEPELGALVVTATGSSRPIYKGDISENDLVVITGVRPDGKGALIRHVEGLAHNVPSTESVEMRGMDSLLPTITLDLNGRAVSVPVVRSKLHGHRGIAAYDPRRVEYVALDPPYYHYLVTCGTDAQARGVEAAFGRAEALRHPEDPRQVVFTVLPGHGAFIVEKWGPGKVPFQTIWEYMDAGYLQVESQVPQGPMEYISGPDGRLVLR
;
A
#
# COMPACT_ATOMS: atom_id res chain seq x y z
N MET A 1 -17.09 -45.32 9.60
CA MET A 1 -17.23 -44.46 8.40
C MET A 1 -15.85 -43.94 8.10
N SER A 2 -15.25 -44.37 6.99
CA SER A 2 -13.91 -43.95 6.57
C SER A 2 -13.95 -42.49 6.19
N ALA A 3 -13.20 -41.65 6.91
CA ALA A 3 -12.94 -40.26 6.49
C ALA A 3 -12.17 -40.32 5.16
N VAL A 4 -12.86 -39.98 4.10
CA VAL A 4 -12.21 -39.75 2.80
C VAL A 4 -11.24 -38.60 3.04
N ALA A 5 -9.95 -38.93 3.12
CA ALA A 5 -8.88 -37.94 3.08
C ALA A 5 -9.09 -37.13 1.79
N ARG A 6 -9.59 -35.90 1.90
CA ARG A 6 -9.65 -34.98 0.77
C ARG A 6 -8.21 -34.81 0.31
N SER A 7 -7.93 -35.23 -0.90
CA SER A 7 -6.66 -35.01 -1.56
C SER A 7 -6.46 -33.49 -1.64
N ILE A 8 -5.63 -32.97 -0.75
CA ILE A 8 -5.29 -31.55 -0.74
C ILE A 8 -4.40 -31.33 -1.95
N THR A 9 -4.93 -30.64 -2.93
CA THR A 9 -4.10 -30.19 -4.07
C THR A 9 -3.15 -29.14 -3.53
N PRO A 10 -1.82 -29.36 -3.58
CA PRO A 10 -0.87 -28.35 -3.16
C PRO A 10 -1.19 -27.03 -3.86
N LEU A 11 -1.06 -25.91 -3.13
CA LEU A 11 -1.20 -24.59 -3.73
C LEU A 11 -0.14 -24.47 -4.85
N ARG A 12 -0.55 -24.76 -6.07
CA ARG A 12 0.32 -24.57 -7.23
C ARG A 12 0.56 -23.07 -7.36
N PRO A 13 1.79 -22.68 -7.74
CA PRO A 13 2.02 -21.30 -8.11
C PRO A 13 1.00 -20.92 -9.18
N ILE A 14 0.04 -20.11 -8.81
CA ILE A 14 -0.99 -19.60 -9.74
C ILE A 14 -0.31 -18.65 -10.73
N HIS A 15 0.85 -18.14 -10.32
CA HIS A 15 1.66 -17.27 -11.14
C HIS A 15 3.15 -17.68 -11.04
N PRO A 16 3.94 -17.55 -12.12
CA PRO A 16 5.36 -17.94 -12.13
C PRO A 16 6.26 -17.16 -11.15
N TRP A 17 5.79 -16.05 -10.60
CA TRP A 17 6.53 -15.31 -9.59
C TRP A 17 6.34 -15.81 -8.15
N LEU A 18 5.38 -16.71 -7.88
CA LEU A 18 5.26 -17.36 -6.56
C LEU A 18 6.39 -18.38 -6.39
N ARG A 19 7.23 -18.16 -5.39
CA ARG A 19 8.44 -18.94 -5.18
C ARG A 19 8.34 -19.91 -4.00
N ARG A 20 9.19 -20.94 -4.01
CA ARG A 20 9.41 -21.78 -2.86
C ARG A 20 10.17 -21.00 -1.79
N LEU A 21 9.65 -20.94 -0.57
CA LEU A 21 10.28 -20.28 0.57
C LEU A 21 11.04 -21.28 1.45
N ARG A 22 12.07 -20.77 2.14
CA ARG A 22 12.76 -21.41 3.26
C ARG A 22 12.37 -20.73 4.54
N LEU A 23 11.80 -21.48 5.48
CA LEU A 23 11.24 -20.94 6.71
C LEU A 23 11.83 -21.67 7.92
N THR A 24 11.83 -20.98 9.04
CA THR A 24 12.14 -21.58 10.34
C THR A 24 11.23 -21.00 11.41
N TYR A 25 11.06 -21.77 12.50
CA TYR A 25 10.37 -21.29 13.69
C TYR A 25 11.40 -21.02 14.80
N VAL A 26 11.39 -19.80 15.30
CA VAL A 26 12.18 -19.39 16.47
C VAL A 26 11.21 -19.09 17.60
N PRO A 27 11.07 -19.99 18.60
CA PRO A 27 10.10 -19.80 19.67
C PRO A 27 10.36 -18.50 20.45
N GLY A 28 9.30 -17.73 20.65
CA GLY A 28 9.24 -16.62 21.58
C GLY A 28 8.24 -16.92 22.71
N PRO A 29 7.95 -15.94 23.58
CA PRO A 29 6.88 -16.09 24.56
C PRO A 29 5.57 -16.41 23.86
N ALA A 30 4.92 -17.49 24.24
CA ALA A 30 3.70 -17.98 23.59
C ALA A 30 2.66 -18.44 24.61
N THR A 31 1.42 -18.46 24.16
CA THR A 31 0.35 -19.25 24.78
C THR A 31 0.32 -20.63 24.09
N PRO A 32 -0.25 -21.67 24.71
CA PRO A 32 -0.38 -22.98 24.07
C PRO A 32 -1.07 -22.91 22.69
N LEU A 33 -2.10 -22.09 22.55
CA LEU A 33 -2.81 -21.89 21.28
C LEU A 33 -1.92 -21.23 20.21
N ALA A 34 -1.12 -20.23 20.60
CA ALA A 34 -0.19 -19.57 19.66
C ALA A 34 0.90 -20.53 19.16
N GLU A 35 1.41 -21.37 20.04
CA GLU A 35 2.39 -22.40 19.69
C GLU A 35 1.77 -23.45 18.74
N GLU A 36 0.59 -23.98 19.08
CA GLU A 36 -0.14 -24.91 18.22
C GLU A 36 -0.37 -24.36 16.82
N VAL A 37 -0.89 -23.11 16.71
CA VAL A 37 -1.14 -22.45 15.42
C VAL A 37 0.16 -22.27 14.64
N SER A 38 1.25 -21.89 15.31
CA SER A 38 2.56 -21.75 14.65
C SER A 38 3.04 -23.07 14.04
N LEU A 39 2.93 -24.16 14.79
CA LEU A 39 3.31 -25.49 14.30
C LEU A 39 2.40 -25.97 13.16
N LYS A 40 1.10 -25.72 13.25
CA LYS A 40 0.15 -25.97 12.14
C LYS A 40 0.50 -25.21 10.87
N LEU A 41 0.84 -23.94 10.98
CA LEU A 41 1.29 -23.16 9.83
C LEU A 41 2.55 -23.77 9.18
N LEU A 42 3.53 -24.19 9.97
CA LEU A 42 4.74 -24.87 9.46
C LEU A 42 4.40 -26.17 8.71
N ASP A 43 3.47 -26.97 9.24
CA ASP A 43 3.05 -28.19 8.57
C ASP A 43 2.33 -27.89 7.25
N ARG A 44 1.52 -26.82 7.19
CA ARG A 44 0.90 -26.37 5.93
C ARG A 44 1.94 -25.86 4.93
N PHE A 45 2.96 -25.12 5.37
CA PHE A 45 4.08 -24.74 4.50
C PHE A 45 4.79 -25.97 3.89
N ARG A 46 5.08 -27.01 4.71
CA ARG A 46 5.66 -28.27 4.20
C ARG A 46 4.77 -28.95 3.17
N LEU A 47 3.45 -29.02 3.47
CA LEU A 47 2.47 -29.62 2.58
C LEU A 47 2.42 -28.94 1.20
N HIS A 48 2.59 -27.60 1.18
CA HIS A 48 2.63 -26.83 -0.05
C HIS A 48 4.03 -26.75 -0.71
N GLY A 49 4.98 -27.57 -0.25
CA GLY A 49 6.28 -27.75 -0.88
C GLY A 49 7.35 -26.73 -0.49
N HIS A 50 7.10 -25.93 0.57
CA HIS A 50 8.11 -25.05 1.13
C HIS A 50 9.07 -25.83 2.04
N GLU A 51 10.27 -25.30 2.22
CA GLU A 51 11.29 -25.91 3.05
C GLU A 51 11.25 -25.35 4.47
N VAL A 52 11.00 -26.21 5.47
CA VAL A 52 11.03 -25.81 6.88
C VAL A 52 12.34 -26.28 7.48
N GLN A 53 13.17 -25.34 7.90
CA GLN A 53 14.50 -25.54 8.47
C GLN A 53 14.42 -25.60 10.00
N ASP A 54 15.34 -26.34 10.63
CA ASP A 54 15.41 -26.46 12.09
C ASP A 54 15.90 -25.17 12.76
N ARG A 55 16.72 -24.38 12.06
CA ARG A 55 17.24 -23.10 12.54
C ARG A 55 17.47 -22.12 11.40
N PRO A 56 17.47 -20.80 11.67
CA PRO A 56 17.78 -19.80 10.67
C PRO A 56 19.22 -19.88 10.18
N ASP A 57 19.39 -19.65 8.88
CA ASP A 57 20.67 -19.40 8.20
C ASP A 57 20.53 -18.29 7.15
N ASP A 58 21.62 -18.00 6.41
CA ASP A 58 21.60 -16.94 5.38
C ASP A 58 20.69 -17.24 4.19
N SER A 59 20.21 -18.46 4.06
CA SER A 59 19.24 -18.83 3.01
C SER A 59 17.78 -18.72 3.48
N THR A 60 17.55 -18.49 4.77
CA THR A 60 16.19 -18.38 5.34
C THR A 60 15.47 -17.16 4.78
N ASP A 61 14.27 -17.36 4.23
CA ASP A 61 13.42 -16.29 3.73
C ASP A 61 12.53 -15.71 4.82
N VAL A 62 11.96 -16.59 5.65
CA VAL A 62 10.97 -16.25 6.67
C VAL A 62 11.30 -16.89 8.01
N VAL A 63 11.18 -16.12 9.07
CA VAL A 63 11.18 -16.60 10.44
C VAL A 63 9.79 -16.40 11.03
N LEU A 64 9.15 -17.50 11.43
CA LEU A 64 7.97 -17.44 12.28
C LEU A 64 8.42 -17.37 13.73
N THR A 65 7.79 -16.51 14.51
CA THR A 65 8.05 -16.40 15.97
C THR A 65 6.74 -16.07 16.68
N THR A 66 6.78 -16.11 18.01
CA THR A 66 5.63 -15.79 18.86
C THR A 66 5.96 -14.67 19.83
N ALA A 67 4.93 -13.93 20.26
CA ALA A 67 5.04 -12.93 21.31
C ALA A 67 3.72 -12.83 22.09
N ARG A 68 3.78 -12.32 23.33
CA ARG A 68 2.57 -12.09 24.12
C ARG A 68 1.84 -10.85 23.64
N PHE A 69 0.51 -10.91 23.70
CA PHE A 69 -0.31 -9.73 23.49
C PHE A 69 0.02 -8.66 24.53
N GLY A 70 0.22 -7.43 24.11
CA GLY A 70 0.71 -6.35 24.98
C GLY A 70 2.24 -6.20 25.01
N GLU A 71 3.00 -7.29 25.00
CA GLU A 71 4.47 -7.26 24.85
C GLU A 71 4.90 -7.22 23.38
N ALA A 72 4.06 -7.74 22.54
CA ALA A 72 4.28 -7.81 21.09
C ALA A 72 4.63 -6.47 20.48
N LEU A 73 4.21 -5.44 21.10
CA LEU A 73 4.33 -4.11 20.58
C LEU A 73 5.64 -3.43 21.01
N SER A 74 6.41 -4.02 21.94
CA SER A 74 7.77 -3.59 22.31
C SER A 74 8.88 -4.18 21.41
N TRP A 75 8.55 -4.84 20.33
CA TRP A 75 9.43 -5.69 19.51
C TRP A 75 10.56 -5.00 18.80
N ARG A 76 10.41 -3.73 18.50
CA ARG A 76 11.44 -2.98 17.79
C ARG A 76 12.81 -3.09 18.46
N LYS A 77 12.82 -3.34 19.76
CA LYS A 77 14.06 -3.51 20.53
C LYS A 77 14.54 -4.95 20.64
N CYS A 78 13.65 -5.94 20.53
CA CYS A 78 13.98 -7.29 21.01
C CYS A 78 14.15 -8.35 19.92
N LEU A 79 13.22 -8.51 18.96
CA LEU A 79 13.27 -9.68 18.08
C LEU A 79 14.06 -9.45 16.79
N PHE A 80 13.89 -8.31 16.15
CA PHE A 80 14.52 -8.04 14.87
C PHE A 80 16.05 -8.03 14.90
N ILE A 81 16.63 -7.36 15.90
CA ILE A 81 18.08 -7.29 16.08
C ILE A 81 18.63 -8.61 16.63
N ASN A 82 17.87 -9.28 17.47
CA ASN A 82 18.31 -10.49 18.16
C ASN A 82 18.43 -11.70 17.24
N ILE A 83 17.50 -11.94 16.30
CA ILE A 83 17.57 -13.10 15.40
C ILE A 83 18.84 -13.02 14.53
N ARG A 84 19.10 -11.88 13.90
CA ARG A 84 20.33 -11.71 13.13
C ARG A 84 21.59 -11.91 13.98
N ARG A 85 21.63 -11.31 15.17
CA ARG A 85 22.79 -11.46 16.09
C ARG A 85 22.88 -12.84 16.70
N GLN A 86 21.75 -13.39 17.14
CA GLN A 86 21.69 -14.68 17.78
C GLN A 86 22.19 -15.82 16.89
N PHE A 87 21.91 -15.73 15.59
CA PHE A 87 22.24 -16.76 14.60
C PHE A 87 23.41 -16.37 13.68
N GLY A 88 23.99 -15.17 13.85
CA GLY A 88 25.12 -14.72 13.05
C GLY A 88 24.82 -14.53 11.57
N LEU A 89 23.59 -14.14 11.23
CA LEU A 89 23.14 -14.01 9.85
C LEU A 89 23.72 -12.77 9.17
N SER A 90 24.10 -12.90 7.90
CA SER A 90 24.56 -11.77 7.07
C SER A 90 23.40 -10.88 6.62
N ARG A 91 22.23 -11.47 6.37
CA ARG A 91 20.99 -10.77 5.99
C ARG A 91 19.86 -10.99 7.00
N GLN A 92 18.91 -10.07 7.01
CA GLN A 92 17.71 -10.19 7.83
C GLN A 92 16.61 -10.92 7.05
N PRO A 93 16.12 -12.09 7.52
CA PRO A 93 14.91 -12.70 6.97
C PRO A 93 13.67 -11.88 7.32
N ALA A 94 12.57 -12.09 6.60
CA ALA A 94 11.28 -11.54 7.00
C ALA A 94 10.80 -12.20 8.30
N ILE A 95 10.40 -11.39 9.27
CA ILE A 95 9.91 -11.91 10.56
C ILE A 95 8.40 -11.80 10.60
N TYR A 96 7.74 -12.93 10.83
CA TYR A 96 6.32 -13.00 11.11
C TYR A 96 6.13 -13.35 12.57
N THR A 97 5.55 -12.45 13.33
CA THR A 97 5.30 -12.63 14.76
C THR A 97 3.83 -12.95 14.99
N LEU A 98 3.56 -14.14 15.46
CA LEU A 98 2.22 -14.55 15.87
C LEU A 98 1.96 -14.11 17.30
N VAL A 99 0.88 -13.40 17.49
CA VAL A 99 0.43 -12.85 18.75
C VAL A 99 -0.95 -13.37 19.05
N HIS A 100 -1.17 -13.95 20.21
CA HIS A 100 -2.46 -14.44 20.63
C HIS A 100 -3.14 -13.46 21.59
N ALA A 101 -4.33 -13.01 21.20
CA ALA A 101 -5.25 -12.26 22.06
C ALA A 101 -6.49 -13.11 22.35
N ARG A 102 -6.90 -13.15 23.62
CA ARG A 102 -8.20 -13.66 23.96
C ARG A 102 -9.31 -12.74 23.41
N PRO A 103 -10.50 -13.26 23.08
CA PRO A 103 -11.57 -12.42 22.54
C PRO A 103 -11.90 -11.22 23.43
N THR A 104 -11.90 -11.41 24.75
CA THR A 104 -12.11 -10.32 25.73
C THR A 104 -11.03 -9.28 25.62
N GLY A 105 -9.73 -9.67 25.60
CA GLY A 105 -8.62 -8.71 25.48
C GLY A 105 -8.63 -7.96 24.14
N PHE A 106 -9.06 -8.62 23.06
CA PHE A 106 -9.25 -7.95 21.78
C PHE A 106 -10.44 -6.99 21.81
N HIS A 107 -11.55 -7.40 22.44
CA HIS A 107 -12.71 -6.55 22.66
C HIS A 107 -12.34 -5.32 23.51
N ASP A 108 -11.60 -5.51 24.61
CA ASP A 108 -11.14 -4.43 25.47
C ASP A 108 -10.28 -3.41 24.69
N LEU A 109 -9.42 -3.89 23.79
CA LEU A 109 -8.65 -3.03 22.90
C LEU A 109 -9.57 -2.20 21.97
N LEU A 110 -10.56 -2.83 21.35
CA LEU A 110 -11.52 -2.14 20.50
C LEU A 110 -12.37 -1.11 21.27
N GLU A 111 -12.84 -1.45 22.46
CA GLU A 111 -13.58 -0.52 23.32
C GLU A 111 -12.71 0.65 23.78
N HIS A 112 -11.42 0.39 24.05
CA HIS A 112 -10.48 1.47 24.33
C HIS A 112 -10.34 2.41 23.12
N PHE A 113 -10.14 1.89 21.91
CA PHE A 113 -10.12 2.71 20.69
C PHE A 113 -11.42 3.49 20.49
N LYS A 114 -12.56 2.85 20.72
CA LYS A 114 -13.87 3.51 20.64
C LYS A 114 -13.99 4.65 21.65
N SER A 115 -13.46 4.49 22.84
CA SER A 115 -13.51 5.51 23.90
C SER A 115 -12.64 6.72 23.60
N ILE A 116 -11.57 6.57 22.84
CA ILE A 116 -10.67 7.65 22.45
C ILE A 116 -11.01 8.24 21.07
N LEU A 117 -11.88 7.57 20.29
CA LEU A 117 -12.36 8.14 19.03
C LEU A 117 -13.26 9.34 19.31
N PRO A 118 -12.99 10.49 18.70
CA PRO A 118 -13.80 11.67 18.88
C PRO A 118 -15.22 11.48 18.32
N HIS A 119 -16.19 12.00 19.03
CA HIS A 119 -17.61 11.95 18.61
C HIS A 119 -17.97 13.10 17.64
N GLU A 120 -17.19 14.17 17.67
CA GLU A 120 -17.39 15.34 16.83
C GLU A 120 -16.14 15.66 16.01
N PRO A 121 -16.29 16.33 14.84
CA PRO A 121 -15.14 16.80 14.11
C PRO A 121 -14.28 17.70 14.99
N PRO A 122 -12.94 17.57 14.94
CA PRO A 122 -12.08 18.45 15.70
C PRO A 122 -12.24 19.89 15.23
N ASP A 123 -12.53 20.80 16.15
CA ASP A 123 -12.36 22.22 15.88
C ASP A 123 -10.85 22.49 15.72
N PRO A 124 -10.39 23.07 14.62
CA PRO A 124 -8.99 23.45 14.46
C PRO A 124 -8.43 24.30 15.61
N ALA A 125 -9.27 24.99 16.35
CA ALA A 125 -8.89 25.76 17.52
C ALA A 125 -8.75 24.93 18.81
N ASP A 126 -9.37 23.75 18.87
CA ASP A 126 -9.47 22.90 20.07
C ASP A 126 -8.57 21.65 20.04
N TYR A 127 -7.48 21.67 19.31
CA TYR A 127 -6.53 20.54 19.23
C TYR A 127 -5.87 20.14 20.57
N ASN A 128 -6.52 20.38 21.67
CA ASN A 128 -6.05 20.03 23.02
C ASN A 128 -6.72 18.77 23.57
N PHE A 129 -6.87 17.73 22.74
CA PHE A 129 -7.34 16.46 23.30
C PHE A 129 -6.21 15.87 24.18
N PRO A 130 -6.46 15.67 25.48
CA PRO A 130 -5.40 15.25 26.39
C PRO A 130 -4.82 13.90 25.94
N GLY A 131 -3.58 13.92 25.47
CA GLY A 131 -2.80 12.73 25.14
C GLY A 131 -2.76 12.32 23.70
N LEU A 132 -3.37 13.08 22.79
CA LEU A 132 -3.20 12.90 21.34
C LEU A 132 -2.63 14.17 20.71
N ALA A 133 -1.66 14.03 19.82
CA ALA A 133 -1.28 15.14 18.97
C ALA A 133 -2.44 15.50 18.01
N PRO A 134 -2.60 16.77 17.64
CA PRO A 134 -3.71 17.23 16.79
C PRO A 134 -3.89 16.41 15.52
N GLN A 135 -2.78 16.04 14.87
CA GLN A 135 -2.80 15.23 13.64
C GLN A 135 -3.26 13.79 13.88
N ALA A 136 -2.80 13.16 14.98
CA ALA A 136 -3.23 11.82 15.36
C ALA A 136 -4.73 11.80 15.69
N TYR A 137 -5.21 12.81 16.39
CA TYR A 137 -6.64 12.99 16.68
C TYR A 137 -7.47 13.06 15.39
N ARG A 138 -7.05 13.92 14.44
CA ARG A 138 -7.73 14.06 13.15
C ARG A 138 -7.79 12.75 12.40
N VAL A 139 -6.67 12.04 12.30
CA VAL A 139 -6.60 10.75 11.58
C VAL A 139 -7.48 9.70 12.24
N LEU A 140 -7.44 9.58 13.57
CA LEU A 140 -8.31 8.65 14.31
C LEU A 140 -9.78 9.01 14.16
N PHE A 141 -10.12 10.29 14.20
CA PHE A 141 -11.48 10.75 13.95
C PHE A 141 -11.96 10.34 12.56
N GLU A 142 -11.21 10.69 11.53
CA GLU A 142 -11.56 10.38 10.15
C GLU A 142 -11.67 8.87 9.91
N GLN A 143 -10.73 8.08 10.42
CA GLN A 143 -10.77 6.62 10.30
C GLN A 143 -11.92 6.02 11.12
N GLY A 144 -12.14 6.50 12.32
CA GLY A 144 -13.24 6.06 13.18
C GLY A 144 -14.61 6.37 12.61
N GLN A 145 -14.80 7.53 12.00
CA GLN A 145 -16.05 7.91 11.33
C GLN A 145 -16.35 7.06 10.10
N ARG A 146 -15.30 6.62 9.40
CA ARG A 146 -15.44 5.82 8.17
C ARG A 146 -15.58 4.33 8.41
N GLY A 147 -14.81 3.77 9.33
CA GLY A 147 -14.71 2.33 9.55
C GLY A 147 -14.81 1.89 11.01
N GLY A 148 -15.02 2.83 11.94
CA GLY A 148 -15.15 2.55 13.36
C GLY A 148 -13.83 2.17 14.05
N PRO A 149 -13.92 1.71 15.32
CA PRO A 149 -12.76 1.40 16.16
C PRO A 149 -11.86 0.32 15.56
N MET A 150 -12.45 -0.62 14.82
CA MET A 150 -11.69 -1.71 14.17
C MET A 150 -10.73 -1.15 13.13
N LEU A 151 -11.18 -0.26 12.25
CA LEU A 151 -10.29 0.34 11.25
C LEU A 151 -9.18 1.18 11.90
N ALA A 152 -9.47 1.89 12.99
CA ALA A 152 -8.46 2.62 13.76
C ALA A 152 -7.41 1.68 14.36
N ALA A 153 -7.84 0.55 14.94
CA ALA A 153 -6.94 -0.47 15.47
C ALA A 153 -6.07 -1.10 14.37
N GLU A 154 -6.68 -1.43 13.23
CA GLU A 154 -5.97 -1.97 12.06
C GLU A 154 -4.89 -1.01 11.58
N ARG A 155 -5.21 0.26 11.41
CA ARG A 155 -4.24 1.28 10.98
C ARG A 155 -3.10 1.45 11.96
N LEU A 156 -3.40 1.39 13.25
CA LEU A 156 -2.39 1.47 14.29
C LEU A 156 -1.42 0.30 14.25
N ILE A 157 -1.93 -0.92 14.12
CA ILE A 157 -1.10 -2.13 14.04
C ILE A 157 -0.33 -2.16 12.72
N GLN A 158 -0.92 -1.69 11.63
CA GLN A 158 -0.29 -1.58 10.33
C GLN A 158 0.96 -0.68 10.36
N VAL A 159 0.88 0.46 11.01
CA VAL A 159 2.05 1.35 11.19
C VAL A 159 3.19 0.64 11.93
N GLN A 160 2.85 -0.19 12.91
CA GLN A 160 3.84 -1.03 13.61
C GLN A 160 4.43 -2.10 12.69
N ALA A 161 3.63 -2.63 11.78
CA ALA A 161 4.03 -3.73 10.90
C ALA A 161 4.98 -3.32 9.76
N MET A 162 5.36 -2.06 9.62
CA MET A 162 6.27 -1.60 8.56
C MET A 162 7.58 -2.37 8.50
N ASN A 163 8.12 -2.76 9.65
CA ASN A 163 9.36 -3.52 9.73
C ASN A 163 9.13 -4.99 10.12
N PHE A 164 7.90 -5.34 10.47
CA PHE A 164 7.52 -6.67 10.94
C PHE A 164 6.19 -7.06 10.34
N ARG A 165 5.97 -8.35 10.20
CA ARG A 165 4.68 -8.90 9.83
C ARG A 165 4.04 -9.46 11.07
N VAL A 166 2.80 -9.08 11.31
CA VAL A 166 2.04 -9.52 12.48
C VAL A 166 0.97 -10.49 12.07
N LEU A 167 0.90 -11.60 12.77
CA LEU A 167 -0.22 -12.52 12.73
C LEU A 167 -0.94 -12.41 14.08
N LEU A 168 -2.07 -11.70 14.13
CA LEU A 168 -2.86 -11.56 15.35
C LEU A 168 -3.92 -12.66 15.38
N LEU A 169 -3.68 -13.63 16.23
CA LEU A 169 -4.59 -14.73 16.51
C LEU A 169 -5.58 -14.33 17.62
N VAL A 170 -6.87 -14.40 17.31
CA VAL A 170 -7.94 -14.19 18.29
C VAL A 170 -8.65 -15.52 18.54
N GLY A 171 -8.81 -15.89 19.79
CA GLY A 171 -9.47 -17.12 20.21
C GLY A 171 -9.33 -17.38 21.70
N GLU A 172 -10.04 -18.37 22.23
CA GLU A 172 -9.88 -18.87 23.59
C GLU A 172 -9.08 -20.18 23.54
N ASP A 173 -9.75 -21.28 23.30
CA ASP A 173 -9.15 -22.63 23.21
C ASP A 173 -8.93 -23.08 21.75
N ARG A 174 -9.45 -22.32 20.79
CA ARG A 174 -9.31 -22.56 19.35
C ARG A 174 -9.23 -21.24 18.58
N PRO A 175 -8.63 -21.23 17.37
CA PRO A 175 -8.67 -20.05 16.52
C PRO A 175 -10.10 -19.63 16.20
N GLN A 176 -10.41 -18.36 16.39
CA GLN A 176 -11.66 -17.73 15.94
C GLN A 176 -11.41 -16.78 14.78
N ALA A 177 -10.28 -16.08 14.81
CA ALA A 177 -9.83 -15.24 13.72
C ALA A 177 -8.30 -15.18 13.70
N LEU A 178 -7.73 -14.99 12.52
CA LEU A 178 -6.32 -14.67 12.34
C LEU A 178 -6.20 -13.49 11.39
N TYR A 179 -5.62 -12.42 11.87
CA TYR A 179 -5.37 -11.21 11.07
C TYR A 179 -3.93 -11.22 10.60
N HIS A 180 -3.72 -11.18 9.29
CA HIS A 180 -2.42 -10.92 8.69
C HIS A 180 -2.28 -9.42 8.47
N PHE A 181 -1.37 -8.78 9.20
CA PHE A 181 -1.06 -7.36 9.04
C PHE A 181 0.19 -7.18 8.20
N ASP A 182 0.11 -6.33 7.22
CA ASP A 182 1.24 -5.85 6.43
C ASP A 182 1.12 -4.34 6.16
N LEU A 183 1.96 -3.80 5.27
CA LEU A 183 1.96 -2.37 4.94
C LEU A 183 0.65 -1.90 4.27
N ILE A 184 -0.12 -2.82 3.71
CA ILE A 184 -1.32 -2.50 2.94
C ILE A 184 -2.56 -2.49 3.82
N GLY A 185 -2.58 -3.30 4.87
CA GLY A 185 -3.73 -3.38 5.76
C GLY A 185 -3.75 -4.61 6.64
N ALA A 186 -4.92 -4.84 7.24
CA ALA A 186 -5.24 -6.02 7.99
C ALA A 186 -6.13 -6.93 7.14
N HIS A 187 -5.74 -8.19 7.02
CA HIS A 187 -6.44 -9.19 6.21
C HIS A 187 -6.99 -10.27 7.14
N PRO A 188 -8.22 -10.12 7.63
CA PRO A 188 -8.80 -11.07 8.57
C PRO A 188 -9.19 -12.38 7.88
N ARG A 189 -8.99 -13.47 8.59
CA ARG A 189 -9.56 -14.76 8.31
C ARG A 189 -10.38 -15.21 9.52
N THR A 190 -11.69 -15.35 9.35
CA THR A 190 -12.63 -15.63 10.44
C THR A 190 -13.34 -16.97 10.32
N GLU A 191 -13.26 -17.62 9.17
CA GLU A 191 -13.91 -18.89 8.90
C GLU A 191 -13.05 -20.03 9.42
N ALA A 192 -13.22 -20.37 10.68
CA ALA A 192 -12.51 -21.44 11.35
C ALA A 192 -13.20 -22.82 11.25
N ASP A 193 -14.32 -22.93 10.51
CA ASP A 193 -15.06 -24.20 10.36
C ASP A 193 -14.31 -25.19 9.46
N ASP A 194 -13.52 -24.70 8.52
CA ASP A 194 -12.52 -25.46 7.76
C ASP A 194 -11.14 -24.96 8.12
N LEU A 195 -10.55 -25.53 9.18
CA LEU A 195 -9.23 -25.13 9.68
C LEU A 195 -8.12 -25.34 8.65
N ASP A 196 -8.23 -26.30 7.77
CA ASP A 196 -7.23 -26.52 6.73
C ASP A 196 -7.23 -25.35 5.73
N PHE A 197 -8.40 -24.94 5.28
CA PHE A 197 -8.53 -23.77 4.41
C PHE A 197 -8.09 -22.48 5.11
N PHE A 198 -8.42 -22.35 6.39
CA PHE A 198 -7.98 -21.22 7.21
C PHE A 198 -6.46 -21.06 7.21
N TYR A 199 -5.72 -22.17 7.47
CA TYR A 199 -4.25 -22.12 7.46
C TYR A 199 -3.67 -21.97 6.06
N ASP A 200 -4.26 -22.59 5.05
CA ASP A 200 -3.82 -22.49 3.66
C ASP A 200 -3.91 -21.06 3.13
N ASP A 201 -4.98 -20.33 3.48
CA ASP A 201 -5.13 -18.94 3.09
C ASP A 201 -4.02 -18.06 3.70
N ILE A 202 -3.65 -18.29 4.97
CA ILE A 202 -2.55 -17.56 5.61
C ILE A 202 -1.20 -17.91 4.97
N VAL A 203 -0.94 -19.18 4.68
CA VAL A 203 0.26 -19.61 3.95
C VAL A 203 0.34 -18.92 2.58
N LEU A 204 -0.76 -18.92 1.83
CA LEU A 204 -0.82 -18.27 0.52
C LEU A 204 -0.51 -16.78 0.62
N ARG A 205 -1.05 -16.07 1.61
CA ARG A 205 -0.78 -14.64 1.83
C ARG A 205 0.69 -14.39 2.14
N ILE A 206 1.28 -15.18 3.02
CA ILE A 206 2.72 -15.09 3.35
C ILE A 206 3.57 -15.37 2.11
N VAL A 207 3.27 -16.44 1.36
CA VAL A 207 4.01 -16.79 0.13
C VAL A 207 3.89 -15.69 -0.91
N THR A 208 2.70 -15.16 -1.12
CA THR A 208 2.45 -14.05 -2.05
C THR A 208 3.26 -12.83 -1.64
N THR A 209 3.14 -12.40 -0.39
CA THR A 209 3.89 -11.24 0.13
C THR A 209 5.40 -11.40 -0.04
N GLN A 210 5.94 -12.58 0.25
CA GLN A 210 7.39 -12.82 0.13
C GLN A 210 7.87 -13.02 -1.31
N SER A 211 7.02 -13.54 -2.18
CA SER A 211 7.35 -13.72 -3.61
C SER A 211 7.34 -12.39 -4.37
N THR A 212 6.51 -11.44 -3.94
CA THR A 212 6.39 -10.12 -4.55
C THR A 212 7.29 -9.06 -3.88
N HIS A 213 8.11 -9.47 -2.91
CA HIS A 213 8.96 -8.58 -2.12
C HIS A 213 10.32 -8.26 -2.77
N GLU A 214 10.43 -8.35 -4.07
CA GLU A 214 11.55 -7.71 -4.76
C GLU A 214 11.28 -6.20 -4.79
N ALA A 215 11.69 -5.55 -3.69
CA ALA A 215 11.53 -4.12 -3.54
C ALA A 215 12.17 -3.38 -4.72
N THR A 216 11.50 -2.36 -5.20
CA THR A 216 12.03 -1.50 -6.25
C THR A 216 13.31 -0.82 -5.77
N ALA A 217 14.37 -0.90 -6.57
CA ALA A 217 15.65 -0.26 -6.32
C ALA A 217 15.92 0.78 -7.40
N HIS A 218 15.69 2.05 -7.07
CA HIS A 218 15.93 3.15 -8.00
C HIS A 218 17.41 3.36 -8.25
N GLN A 219 17.75 3.89 -9.43
CA GLN A 219 19.12 4.20 -9.83
C GLN A 219 19.21 5.66 -10.27
N VAL A 220 20.16 6.39 -9.67
CA VAL A 220 20.49 7.74 -10.12
C VAL A 220 21.28 7.66 -11.41
N GLU A 221 20.91 8.46 -12.42
CA GLU A 221 21.60 8.52 -13.70
C GLU A 221 21.79 9.96 -14.18
N GLY A 222 22.78 10.12 -15.05
CA GLY A 222 23.05 11.40 -15.72
C GLY A 222 23.53 12.53 -14.81
N GLU A 223 23.66 13.71 -15.38
CA GLU A 223 24.04 14.91 -14.67
C GLU A 223 22.85 15.53 -13.95
N LEU A 224 23.12 16.33 -12.92
CA LEU A 224 22.11 17.11 -12.23
C LEU A 224 21.34 18.01 -13.23
N ILE A 225 20.05 18.15 -13.02
CA ILE A 225 19.26 19.15 -13.74
C ILE A 225 19.64 20.52 -13.19
N PRO A 226 20.13 21.45 -14.03
CA PRO A 226 20.49 22.77 -13.55
C PRO A 226 19.33 23.50 -12.87
N ARG A 227 19.57 24.16 -11.76
CA ARG A 227 18.54 24.89 -11.01
C ARG A 227 17.79 25.89 -11.89
N ALA A 228 18.52 26.63 -12.76
CA ALA A 228 17.90 27.58 -13.68
C ALA A 228 16.95 26.93 -14.70
N VAL A 229 17.16 25.66 -15.06
CA VAL A 229 16.22 24.91 -15.89
C VAL A 229 14.97 24.59 -15.09
N TRP A 230 15.13 24.07 -13.88
CA TRP A 230 14.02 23.69 -13.00
C TRP A 230 13.09 24.86 -12.67
N GLU A 231 13.63 26.02 -12.33
CA GLU A 231 12.86 27.20 -11.90
C GLU A 231 11.97 27.80 -12.99
N ARG A 232 12.28 27.58 -14.26
CA ARG A 232 11.43 28.05 -15.35
C ARG A 232 10.28 27.09 -15.69
N LEU A 233 10.32 25.85 -15.18
CA LEU A 233 9.27 24.88 -15.42
C LEU A 233 8.01 25.21 -14.63
N SER A 234 6.85 25.02 -15.24
CA SER A 234 5.57 25.20 -14.54
C SER A 234 5.14 24.00 -13.69
N THR A 235 5.71 22.82 -13.99
CA THR A 235 5.33 21.56 -13.36
C THR A 235 5.63 21.49 -11.87
N PRO A 236 6.79 21.93 -11.33
CA PRO A 236 7.04 21.85 -9.90
C PRO A 236 6.01 22.64 -9.08
N ALA A 237 5.72 23.87 -9.48
CA ALA A 237 4.71 24.69 -8.80
C ALA A 237 3.30 24.11 -8.96
N ALA A 238 2.98 23.48 -10.10
CA ALA A 238 1.70 22.80 -10.31
C ALA A 238 1.58 21.57 -9.40
N MET A 239 2.65 20.79 -9.21
CA MET A 239 2.69 19.64 -8.30
C MET A 239 2.46 20.07 -6.84
N VAL A 240 3.09 21.14 -6.38
CA VAL A 240 2.89 21.67 -5.03
C VAL A 240 1.44 22.15 -4.83
N ARG A 241 0.84 22.80 -5.83
CA ARG A 241 -0.59 23.16 -5.76
C ARG A 241 -1.50 21.94 -5.75
N ALA A 242 -1.20 20.94 -6.60
CA ALA A 242 -1.96 19.70 -6.65
C ALA A 242 -1.91 18.95 -5.30
N ALA A 243 -0.76 18.94 -4.62
CA ALA A 243 -0.61 18.35 -3.31
C ALA A 243 -1.65 18.88 -2.30
N ARG A 244 -1.81 20.20 -2.23
CA ARG A 244 -2.81 20.85 -1.34
C ARG A 244 -4.23 20.42 -1.73
N GLN A 245 -4.55 20.42 -3.01
CA GLN A 245 -5.88 20.01 -3.51
C GLN A 245 -6.18 18.54 -3.22
N ILE A 246 -5.17 17.66 -3.29
CA ILE A 246 -5.29 16.25 -2.91
C ILE A 246 -5.50 16.14 -1.39
N GLY A 247 -4.74 16.89 -0.61
CA GLY A 247 -4.85 16.95 0.84
C GLY A 247 -6.23 17.43 1.30
N ASP A 248 -6.74 18.51 0.70
CA ASP A 248 -8.08 19.07 1.01
C ASP A 248 -9.22 18.07 0.71
N ARG A 249 -9.02 17.15 -0.24
CA ARG A 249 -9.97 16.08 -0.56
C ARG A 249 -9.75 14.81 0.25
N HIS A 250 -8.85 14.86 1.23
CA HIS A 250 -8.52 13.72 2.09
C HIS A 250 -8.17 12.42 1.33
N PHE A 251 -7.60 12.57 0.12
CA PHE A 251 -7.25 11.41 -0.71
C PHE A 251 -6.07 10.63 -0.14
N PHE A 252 -5.09 11.31 0.46
CA PHE A 252 -3.99 10.65 1.15
C PHE A 252 -4.38 10.30 2.58
N THR A 253 -4.19 9.04 2.93
CA THR A 253 -4.31 8.61 4.33
C THR A 253 -3.03 8.98 5.06
N GLN A 254 -3.14 9.72 6.17
CA GLN A 254 -2.02 9.95 7.06
C GLN A 254 -1.73 8.70 7.88
N MET A 255 -0.46 8.36 8.01
CA MET A 255 0.00 7.40 9.01
C MET A 255 0.14 8.12 10.35
N VAL A 256 -0.38 7.51 11.40
CA VAL A 256 -0.36 8.10 12.75
C VAL A 256 0.97 7.83 13.42
N TYR A 257 1.56 8.83 14.07
CA TYR A 257 2.68 8.58 14.97
C TYR A 257 2.23 7.77 16.17
N ILE A 258 2.87 6.65 16.39
CA ILE A 258 2.59 5.84 17.57
C ILE A 258 3.04 6.55 18.84
N ALA A 259 4.12 7.32 18.80
CA ALA A 259 4.53 8.15 19.92
C ALA A 259 3.41 9.09 20.41
N ASP A 260 2.52 9.53 19.50
CA ASP A 260 1.37 10.35 19.83
C ASP A 260 0.21 9.55 20.44
N LEU A 261 0.28 8.22 20.39
CA LEU A 261 -0.73 7.30 20.90
C LEU A 261 -0.24 6.49 22.12
N VAL A 262 0.83 6.92 22.75
CA VAL A 262 1.54 6.26 23.86
C VAL A 262 0.66 5.85 25.04
N ARG A 263 -0.51 6.46 25.16
CA ARG A 263 -1.45 6.13 26.22
C ARG A 263 -2.37 4.96 25.94
N VAL A 264 -2.30 4.38 24.73
CA VAL A 264 -3.03 3.15 24.44
C VAL A 264 -2.27 1.99 25.06
N PRO A 265 -2.81 1.27 26.06
CA PRO A 265 -2.07 0.27 26.82
C PRO A 265 -1.45 -0.86 26.00
N ALA A 266 -2.00 -1.10 24.82
CA ALA A 266 -1.55 -2.14 23.90
C ALA A 266 -0.48 -1.67 22.91
N VAL A 267 -0.13 -0.38 22.89
CA VAL A 267 0.80 0.19 21.92
C VAL A 267 2.04 0.71 22.64
N PRO A 268 3.23 0.18 22.34
CA PRO A 268 4.46 0.62 23.02
C PRO A 268 5.00 1.93 22.45
N ASP A 269 5.93 2.51 23.22
CA ASP A 269 6.77 3.63 22.80
C ASP A 269 7.63 3.27 21.58
N THR A 270 7.07 3.35 20.41
CA THR A 270 7.82 3.21 19.17
C THR A 270 7.65 4.45 18.32
N VAL A 271 8.75 5.00 17.89
CA VAL A 271 8.76 6.09 16.93
C VAL A 271 8.33 5.52 15.58
N ALA A 272 7.10 5.74 15.18
CA ALA A 272 6.71 5.66 13.80
C ALA A 272 7.01 7.01 13.15
N GLU A 273 7.71 6.99 12.03
CA GLU A 273 7.92 8.21 11.26
C GLU A 273 6.62 8.62 10.59
N GLN A 274 6.34 9.91 10.59
CA GLN A 274 5.16 10.47 9.95
C GLN A 274 5.33 10.45 8.44
N TYR A 275 4.51 9.70 7.76
CA TYR A 275 4.41 9.80 6.32
C TYR A 275 2.97 9.59 5.88
N SER A 276 2.62 10.10 4.73
CA SER A 276 1.33 9.82 4.12
C SER A 276 1.47 8.72 3.08
N GLU A 277 0.47 7.91 2.97
CA GLU A 277 0.32 6.90 1.94
C GLU A 277 0.03 7.55 0.57
N GLY A 278 0.32 6.80 -0.49
CA GLY A 278 0.07 7.22 -1.86
C GLY A 278 1.19 8.06 -2.48
N CYS A 279 1.03 8.37 -3.74
CA CYS A 279 1.93 9.22 -4.49
C CYS A 279 1.23 9.83 -5.71
N PHE A 280 1.82 10.84 -6.31
CA PHE A 280 1.32 11.43 -7.54
C PHE A 280 2.45 11.94 -8.41
N ALA A 281 2.19 11.99 -9.71
CA ALA A 281 3.17 12.34 -10.72
C ALA A 281 2.52 13.07 -11.89
N THR A 282 3.29 13.91 -12.57
CA THR A 282 2.88 14.49 -13.85
C THR A 282 4.05 14.55 -14.83
N TRP A 283 3.74 14.46 -16.11
CA TRP A 283 4.73 14.54 -17.17
C TRP A 283 5.21 15.98 -17.36
N GLU A 284 6.54 16.17 -17.42
CA GLU A 284 7.16 17.44 -17.76
C GLU A 284 7.71 17.36 -19.19
N PRO A 285 7.07 18.06 -20.15
CA PRO A 285 7.42 17.94 -21.57
C PRO A 285 8.80 18.47 -21.92
N GLU A 286 9.29 19.53 -21.23
CA GLU A 286 10.60 20.11 -21.53
C GLU A 286 11.75 19.18 -21.11
N LEU A 287 11.56 18.42 -20.06
CA LEU A 287 12.51 17.42 -19.60
C LEU A 287 12.33 16.06 -20.28
N GLY A 288 11.16 15.82 -20.93
CA GLY A 288 10.79 14.50 -21.44
C GLY A 288 10.74 13.45 -20.30
N ALA A 289 10.31 13.85 -19.13
CA ALA A 289 10.42 13.05 -17.90
C ALA A 289 9.17 13.19 -17.01
N LEU A 290 9.01 12.26 -16.09
CA LEU A 290 7.94 12.28 -15.09
C LEU A 290 8.47 12.97 -13.83
N VAL A 291 7.74 13.96 -13.31
CA VAL A 291 7.98 14.54 -11.99
C VAL A 291 7.06 13.87 -10.98
N VAL A 292 7.60 13.31 -9.93
CA VAL A 292 6.89 12.50 -8.93
C VAL A 292 7.22 12.93 -7.51
N THR A 293 6.34 12.64 -6.57
CA THR A 293 6.59 12.87 -5.13
C THR A 293 7.64 11.90 -4.60
N ALA A 294 8.50 12.41 -3.71
CA ALA A 294 9.44 11.59 -2.95
C ALA A 294 8.73 10.57 -2.07
N THR A 295 9.41 9.48 -1.76
CA THR A 295 8.91 8.52 -0.78
C THR A 295 8.91 9.13 0.62
N GLY A 296 7.87 8.82 1.40
CA GLY A 296 7.79 9.24 2.80
C GLY A 296 8.88 8.65 3.69
N SER A 297 9.52 7.53 3.28
CA SER A 297 10.63 6.93 4.02
C SER A 297 11.93 7.74 3.94
N SER A 298 12.09 8.58 2.93
CA SER A 298 13.27 9.46 2.80
C SER A 298 13.21 10.63 3.76
N ARG A 299 12.00 11.14 4.00
CA ARG A 299 11.68 12.21 4.93
C ARG A 299 10.23 12.07 5.34
N PRO A 300 9.91 12.15 6.65
CA PRO A 300 8.53 12.17 7.10
C PRO A 300 7.81 13.38 6.48
N ILE A 301 6.89 13.15 5.55
CA ILE A 301 6.12 14.22 4.91
C ILE A 301 4.64 13.82 4.80
N TYR A 302 3.79 14.78 5.14
CA TYR A 302 2.42 14.76 4.66
C TYR A 302 2.41 15.25 3.21
N LYS A 303 2.00 14.40 2.29
CA LYS A 303 2.07 14.71 0.85
C LYS A 303 1.15 15.85 0.40
N GLY A 304 0.23 16.30 1.26
CA GLY A 304 -0.54 17.54 1.06
C GLY A 304 0.27 18.82 1.26
N ASP A 305 1.40 18.74 1.98
CA ASP A 305 2.24 19.89 2.37
C ASP A 305 3.66 19.84 1.77
N ILE A 306 3.80 19.22 0.61
CA ILE A 306 5.09 19.13 -0.07
C ILE A 306 5.59 20.47 -0.59
N SER A 307 6.88 20.55 -0.72
CA SER A 307 7.63 21.60 -1.42
C SER A 307 8.31 21.03 -2.68
N GLU A 308 9.00 21.87 -3.42
CA GLU A 308 9.84 21.43 -4.54
C GLU A 308 10.95 20.45 -4.11
N ASN A 309 11.42 20.55 -2.86
CA ASN A 309 12.39 19.62 -2.29
C ASN A 309 11.86 18.17 -2.14
N ASP A 310 10.55 18.00 -2.27
CA ASP A 310 9.90 16.70 -2.12
C ASP A 310 9.50 16.10 -3.48
N LEU A 311 10.11 16.61 -4.55
CA LEU A 311 9.90 16.13 -5.91
C LEU A 311 11.17 15.46 -6.46
N VAL A 312 10.96 14.46 -7.31
CA VAL A 312 12.00 13.68 -7.97
C VAL A 312 11.68 13.57 -9.46
N VAL A 313 12.68 13.65 -10.31
CA VAL A 313 12.53 13.49 -11.76
C VAL A 313 12.86 12.06 -12.15
N ILE A 314 11.93 11.39 -12.87
CA ILE A 314 12.10 10.04 -13.38
C ILE A 314 12.21 10.09 -14.89
N THR A 315 13.34 9.64 -15.41
CA THR A 315 13.66 9.61 -16.84
C THR A 315 13.27 8.30 -17.51
N GLY A 316 13.24 7.20 -16.74
CA GLY A 316 12.94 5.88 -17.26
C GLY A 316 12.66 4.85 -16.18
N VAL A 317 12.45 3.63 -16.62
CA VAL A 317 12.43 2.44 -15.78
C VAL A 317 13.70 1.64 -16.08
N ARG A 318 14.31 1.05 -15.07
CA ARG A 318 15.49 0.17 -15.23
C ARG A 318 15.16 -0.98 -16.18
N PRO A 319 16.15 -1.46 -16.98
CA PRO A 319 15.90 -2.56 -17.93
C PRO A 319 15.39 -3.84 -17.29
N ASP A 320 15.69 -4.08 -16.01
CA ASP A 320 15.18 -5.23 -15.25
C ASP A 320 13.77 -5.02 -14.67
N GLY A 321 13.15 -3.84 -14.88
CA GLY A 321 11.83 -3.49 -14.37
C GLY A 321 11.77 -3.25 -12.85
N LYS A 322 12.89 -3.32 -12.13
CA LYS A 322 12.95 -3.33 -10.66
C LYS A 322 13.26 -1.95 -10.05
N GLY A 323 12.99 -0.88 -10.76
CA GLY A 323 13.21 0.46 -10.25
C GLY A 323 13.14 1.53 -11.33
N ALA A 324 13.04 2.77 -10.90
CA ALA A 324 13.10 3.92 -11.77
C ALA A 324 14.55 4.42 -11.97
N LEU A 325 14.81 4.99 -13.15
CA LEU A 325 15.98 5.81 -13.43
C LEU A 325 15.64 7.24 -13.05
N ILE A 326 16.42 7.82 -12.15
CA ILE A 326 16.11 9.12 -11.56
C ILE A 326 17.24 10.15 -11.81
N ARG A 327 16.86 11.41 -11.91
CA ARG A 327 17.77 12.55 -11.92
C ARG A 327 17.45 13.50 -10.79
N HIS A 328 18.49 14.00 -10.14
CA HIS A 328 18.34 15.03 -9.12
C HIS A 328 18.47 16.43 -9.72
N VAL A 329 17.91 17.40 -9.03
CA VAL A 329 17.98 18.82 -9.38
C VAL A 329 19.05 19.48 -8.52
N GLU A 330 19.87 20.35 -9.14
CA GLU A 330 20.89 21.12 -8.45
C GLU A 330 20.27 21.98 -7.33
N GLY A 331 20.85 21.90 -6.12
CA GLY A 331 20.40 22.66 -4.96
C GLY A 331 19.10 22.17 -4.30
N LEU A 332 18.50 21.10 -4.79
CA LEU A 332 17.39 20.42 -4.10
C LEU A 332 17.85 19.17 -3.34
N ALA A 333 16.99 18.68 -2.45
CA ALA A 333 17.25 17.44 -1.72
C ALA A 333 17.35 16.25 -2.68
N HIS A 334 18.33 15.38 -2.47
CA HIS A 334 18.51 14.15 -3.24
C HIS A 334 17.62 13.03 -2.68
N ASN A 335 16.32 13.18 -2.90
CA ASN A 335 15.33 12.23 -2.45
C ASN A 335 15.20 11.03 -3.41
N VAL A 336 14.59 9.97 -2.88
CA VAL A 336 14.17 8.79 -3.65
C VAL A 336 12.68 8.93 -3.95
N PRO A 337 12.21 8.58 -5.16
CA PRO A 337 10.79 8.65 -5.49
C PRO A 337 9.99 7.58 -4.72
N SER A 338 8.67 7.76 -4.67
CA SER A 338 7.78 6.70 -4.20
C SER A 338 7.98 5.42 -5.02
N THR A 339 7.83 4.27 -4.39
CA THR A 339 8.04 2.96 -5.04
C THR A 339 7.07 2.72 -6.19
N GLU A 340 5.84 3.21 -6.07
CA GLU A 340 4.80 3.14 -7.11
C GLU A 340 5.09 4.04 -8.33
N SER A 341 6.16 4.78 -8.31
CA SER A 341 6.59 5.57 -9.47
C SER A 341 7.11 4.73 -10.64
N VAL A 342 7.45 3.46 -10.39
CA VAL A 342 7.91 2.53 -11.42
C VAL A 342 6.78 2.26 -12.41
N GLU A 343 5.62 1.84 -11.93
CA GLU A 343 4.42 1.61 -12.76
C GLU A 343 3.91 2.91 -13.39
N MET A 344 4.01 4.04 -12.66
CA MET A 344 3.63 5.34 -13.21
C MET A 344 4.48 5.72 -14.41
N ARG A 345 5.75 5.36 -14.43
CA ARG A 345 6.65 5.62 -15.55
C ARG A 345 6.59 4.50 -16.61
N GLY A 346 6.47 3.26 -16.17
CA GLY A 346 6.44 2.07 -17.03
C GLY A 346 5.24 2.09 -17.97
N MET A 347 4.05 2.48 -17.49
CA MET A 347 2.86 2.56 -18.35
C MET A 347 3.04 3.49 -19.55
N ASP A 348 3.84 4.55 -19.44
CA ASP A 348 4.06 5.49 -20.54
C ASP A 348 4.69 4.83 -21.77
N SER A 349 5.45 3.75 -21.58
CA SER A 349 6.06 2.98 -22.67
C SER A 349 5.08 2.07 -23.40
N LEU A 350 3.93 1.79 -22.79
CA LEU A 350 2.89 0.91 -23.34
C LEU A 350 1.75 1.69 -24.00
N LEU A 351 1.72 3.01 -23.82
CA LEU A 351 0.65 3.88 -24.26
C LEU A 351 1.08 4.71 -25.48
N PRO A 352 0.14 5.14 -26.33
CA PRO A 352 0.43 6.03 -27.45
C PRO A 352 0.96 7.38 -26.97
N THR A 353 1.69 8.04 -27.86
CA THR A 353 2.10 9.42 -27.68
C THR A 353 1.18 10.36 -28.47
N ILE A 354 1.08 11.58 -27.97
CA ILE A 354 0.43 12.70 -28.66
C ILE A 354 1.44 13.83 -28.90
N THR A 355 1.14 14.74 -29.82
CA THR A 355 1.96 15.90 -30.08
C THR A 355 1.34 17.12 -29.42
N LEU A 356 2.11 17.80 -28.58
CA LEU A 356 1.76 19.10 -28.01
C LEU A 356 2.53 20.21 -28.69
N ASP A 357 1.89 21.36 -28.86
CA ASP A 357 2.57 22.60 -29.22
C ASP A 357 3.03 23.32 -27.93
N LEU A 358 4.32 23.40 -27.73
CA LEU A 358 4.93 24.16 -26.64
C LEU A 358 5.64 25.39 -27.21
N ASN A 359 4.95 26.51 -27.20
CA ASN A 359 5.47 27.78 -27.70
C ASN A 359 6.00 27.70 -29.14
N GLY A 360 5.25 27.07 -30.03
CA GLY A 360 5.60 26.89 -31.44
C GLY A 360 6.54 25.70 -31.71
N ARG A 361 6.86 24.89 -30.70
CA ARG A 361 7.65 23.66 -30.85
C ARG A 361 6.77 22.44 -30.62
N ALA A 362 6.68 21.57 -31.61
CA ALA A 362 6.00 20.28 -31.50
C ALA A 362 6.81 19.33 -30.59
N VAL A 363 6.20 18.84 -29.53
CA VAL A 363 6.81 17.91 -28.58
C VAL A 363 5.93 16.67 -28.44
N SER A 364 6.53 15.49 -28.59
CA SER A 364 5.86 14.23 -28.38
C SER A 364 5.85 13.88 -26.88
N VAL A 365 4.66 13.59 -26.33
CA VAL A 365 4.46 13.24 -24.93
C VAL A 365 3.55 12.01 -24.81
N PRO A 366 3.60 11.24 -23.71
CA PRO A 366 2.61 10.19 -23.45
C PRO A 366 1.20 10.77 -23.44
N VAL A 367 0.19 9.97 -23.83
CA VAL A 367 -1.22 10.37 -23.78
C VAL A 367 -1.69 10.71 -22.37
N VAL A 368 -1.09 10.10 -21.36
CA VAL A 368 -1.35 10.36 -19.93
C VAL A 368 -0.47 11.50 -19.45
N ARG A 369 -1.10 12.50 -18.83
CA ARG A 369 -0.43 13.64 -18.22
C ARG A 369 -0.14 13.43 -16.77
N SER A 370 -1.18 13.19 -15.96
CA SER A 370 -1.09 13.13 -14.51
C SER A 370 -1.53 11.76 -13.98
N LYS A 371 -0.92 11.31 -12.92
CA LYS A 371 -1.10 10.00 -12.30
C LYS A 371 -1.17 10.17 -10.80
N LEU A 372 -2.17 9.55 -10.19
CA LEU A 372 -2.45 9.64 -8.76
C LEU A 372 -2.66 8.23 -8.23
N HIS A 373 -1.94 7.88 -7.18
CA HIS A 373 -2.15 6.67 -6.40
C HIS A 373 -2.45 7.01 -4.96
N GLY A 374 -3.41 6.32 -4.37
CA GLY A 374 -3.74 6.41 -2.95
C GLY A 374 -4.40 5.14 -2.46
N HIS A 375 -4.40 4.97 -1.13
CA HIS A 375 -4.91 3.77 -0.47
C HIS A 375 -6.42 3.89 -0.20
N ARG A 376 -7.17 4.26 -1.23
CA ARG A 376 -8.63 4.31 -1.23
C ARG A 376 -9.18 3.60 -2.46
N GLY A 377 -10.38 3.08 -2.36
CA GLY A 377 -11.12 2.52 -3.48
C GLY A 377 -11.93 3.58 -4.23
N ILE A 378 -12.65 3.14 -5.25
CA ILE A 378 -13.60 3.94 -6.00
C ILE A 378 -14.98 3.36 -5.78
N ALA A 379 -15.89 4.16 -5.22
CA ALA A 379 -17.25 3.74 -4.90
C ALA A 379 -18.17 3.76 -6.13
N ALA A 380 -18.01 4.77 -6.99
CA ALA A 380 -18.82 4.91 -8.19
C ALA A 380 -18.14 5.76 -9.24
N TYR A 381 -18.53 5.58 -10.51
CA TYR A 381 -18.06 6.41 -11.61
C TYR A 381 -19.08 6.53 -12.76
N ASP A 382 -18.96 7.59 -13.57
CA ASP A 382 -19.72 7.78 -14.81
C ASP A 382 -18.95 7.14 -15.99
N PRO A 383 -19.43 6.02 -16.57
CA PRO A 383 -18.71 5.30 -17.62
C PRO A 383 -18.59 6.07 -18.95
N ARG A 384 -19.35 7.18 -19.11
CA ARG A 384 -19.23 8.06 -20.28
C ARG A 384 -18.02 8.98 -20.21
N ARG A 385 -17.44 9.18 -19.03
CA ARG A 385 -16.35 10.12 -18.73
C ARG A 385 -15.10 9.44 -18.15
N VAL A 386 -15.31 8.33 -17.48
CA VAL A 386 -14.29 7.59 -16.75
C VAL A 386 -14.28 6.13 -17.19
N GLU A 387 -13.11 5.55 -17.38
CA GLU A 387 -12.96 4.12 -17.63
C GLU A 387 -12.38 3.42 -16.41
N TYR A 388 -12.99 2.31 -16.02
CA TYR A 388 -12.40 1.35 -15.10
C TYR A 388 -11.74 0.22 -15.87
N VAL A 389 -10.50 -0.10 -15.51
CA VAL A 389 -9.77 -1.22 -16.07
C VAL A 389 -9.41 -2.18 -14.95
N ALA A 390 -9.98 -3.38 -14.99
CA ALA A 390 -9.67 -4.41 -14.01
C ALA A 390 -8.24 -4.91 -14.15
N LEU A 391 -7.61 -5.27 -13.04
CA LEU A 391 -6.37 -6.03 -13.05
C LEU A 391 -6.61 -7.43 -13.59
N ASP A 392 -5.58 -8.05 -14.15
CA ASP A 392 -5.63 -9.46 -14.52
C ASP A 392 -5.59 -10.37 -13.27
N PRO A 393 -6.24 -11.53 -13.29
CA PRO A 393 -5.89 -12.58 -12.35
C PRO A 393 -4.39 -12.94 -12.52
N PRO A 394 -3.62 -13.13 -11.47
CA PRO A 394 -3.99 -13.28 -10.06
C PRO A 394 -4.03 -11.98 -9.26
N TYR A 395 -3.61 -10.84 -9.80
CA TYR A 395 -3.62 -9.54 -9.09
C TYR A 395 -5.01 -9.16 -8.58
N TYR A 396 -6.03 -9.69 -9.23
CA TYR A 396 -7.43 -9.50 -8.90
C TYR A 396 -7.87 -10.25 -7.65
N HIS A 397 -7.21 -11.37 -7.32
CA HIS A 397 -7.59 -12.25 -6.22
C HIS A 397 -6.61 -12.22 -5.06
N TYR A 398 -5.36 -11.78 -5.31
CA TYR A 398 -4.29 -11.87 -4.34
C TYR A 398 -3.72 -10.49 -4.06
N LEU A 399 -3.40 -10.28 -2.79
CA LEU A 399 -2.68 -9.09 -2.39
C LEU A 399 -1.25 -9.14 -2.92
N VAL A 400 -0.93 -8.18 -3.74
CA VAL A 400 0.44 -7.96 -4.21
C VAL A 400 1.08 -6.90 -3.31
N THR A 401 2.27 -7.20 -2.81
CA THR A 401 2.96 -6.28 -1.90
C THR A 401 3.25 -4.95 -2.60
N CYS A 402 2.96 -3.87 -1.89
CA CYS A 402 3.22 -2.50 -2.31
C CYS A 402 4.68 -2.27 -2.73
N GLY A 403 4.87 -1.53 -3.80
CA GLY A 403 6.20 -1.14 -4.27
C GLY A 403 7.06 -2.28 -4.80
N THR A 404 6.46 -3.28 -5.44
CA THR A 404 7.15 -4.42 -6.03
C THR A 404 7.03 -4.41 -7.55
N ASP A 405 7.97 -5.10 -8.20
CA ASP A 405 7.94 -5.28 -9.66
C ASP A 405 6.69 -6.06 -10.12
N ALA A 406 6.14 -6.94 -9.29
CA ALA A 406 4.91 -7.66 -9.58
C ALA A 406 3.71 -6.70 -9.63
N GLN A 407 3.60 -5.78 -8.68
CA GLN A 407 2.58 -4.73 -8.69
C GLN A 407 2.72 -3.85 -9.93
N ALA A 408 3.94 -3.39 -10.21
CA ALA A 408 4.21 -2.52 -11.35
C ALA A 408 3.71 -3.17 -12.66
N ARG A 409 4.09 -4.41 -12.93
CA ARG A 409 3.62 -5.15 -14.13
C ARG A 409 2.10 -5.29 -14.19
N GLY A 410 1.44 -5.55 -13.06
CA GLY A 410 -0.02 -5.68 -13.02
C GLY A 410 -0.74 -4.38 -13.36
N VAL A 411 -0.28 -3.28 -12.81
CA VAL A 411 -0.84 -1.93 -13.05
C VAL A 411 -0.54 -1.48 -14.50
N GLU A 412 0.69 -1.63 -14.95
CA GLU A 412 1.08 -1.30 -16.33
C GLU A 412 0.24 -2.07 -17.36
N ALA A 413 0.07 -3.38 -17.17
CA ALA A 413 -0.75 -4.21 -18.05
C ALA A 413 -2.23 -3.77 -18.06
N ALA A 414 -2.78 -3.39 -16.90
CA ALA A 414 -4.14 -2.88 -16.83
C ALA A 414 -4.29 -1.61 -17.68
N PHE A 415 -3.48 -0.60 -17.45
CA PHE A 415 -3.55 0.64 -18.21
C PHE A 415 -3.23 0.47 -19.69
N GLY A 416 -2.34 -0.45 -20.06
CA GLY A 416 -2.05 -0.81 -21.45
C GLY A 416 -3.26 -1.36 -22.22
N ARG A 417 -4.30 -1.86 -21.52
CA ARG A 417 -5.56 -2.34 -22.11
C ARG A 417 -6.66 -1.27 -22.17
N ALA A 418 -6.50 -0.15 -21.47
CA ALA A 418 -7.52 0.88 -21.40
C ALA A 418 -7.84 1.47 -22.78
N GLU A 419 -9.07 1.32 -23.21
CA GLU A 419 -9.53 1.83 -24.52
C GLU A 419 -9.37 3.35 -24.60
N ALA A 420 -9.74 4.07 -23.53
CA ALA A 420 -9.60 5.52 -23.47
C ALA A 420 -8.16 6.01 -23.61
N LEU A 421 -7.18 5.20 -23.20
CA LEU A 421 -5.76 5.56 -23.32
C LEU A 421 -5.15 5.13 -24.64
N ARG A 422 -5.61 4.01 -25.21
CA ARG A 422 -5.15 3.51 -26.52
C ARG A 422 -5.66 4.36 -27.69
N HIS A 423 -6.78 5.03 -27.47
CA HIS A 423 -7.44 5.92 -28.42
C HIS A 423 -7.46 7.35 -27.86
N PRO A 424 -6.47 8.20 -28.19
CA PRO A 424 -6.38 9.56 -27.65
C PRO A 424 -7.64 10.41 -27.86
N GLU A 425 -8.40 10.15 -28.93
CA GLU A 425 -9.66 10.78 -29.30
C GLU A 425 -10.87 10.34 -28.47
N ASP A 426 -10.75 9.24 -27.70
CA ASP A 426 -11.83 8.77 -26.81
C ASP A 426 -12.23 9.89 -25.83
N PRO A 427 -13.53 10.18 -25.67
CA PRO A 427 -14.00 11.29 -24.83
C PRO A 427 -13.73 11.10 -23.33
N ARG A 428 -13.49 9.87 -22.88
CA ARG A 428 -13.16 9.60 -21.49
C ARG A 428 -11.76 10.13 -21.16
N GLN A 429 -11.69 11.04 -20.21
CA GLN A 429 -10.45 11.76 -19.88
C GLN A 429 -9.72 11.18 -18.67
N VAL A 430 -10.40 10.36 -17.87
CA VAL A 430 -9.88 9.76 -16.66
C VAL A 430 -10.03 8.25 -16.75
N VAL A 431 -8.97 7.54 -16.38
CA VAL A 431 -8.98 6.07 -16.30
C VAL A 431 -8.48 5.68 -14.91
N PHE A 432 -9.04 4.62 -14.33
CA PHE A 432 -8.57 4.10 -13.06
C PHE A 432 -8.53 2.56 -13.02
N THR A 433 -7.69 2.06 -12.13
CA THR A 433 -7.68 0.66 -11.69
C THR A 433 -7.65 0.59 -10.17
N VAL A 434 -8.05 -0.54 -9.60
CA VAL A 434 -8.03 -0.77 -8.15
C VAL A 434 -7.31 -2.07 -7.87
N LEU A 435 -6.33 -2.01 -6.97
CA LEU A 435 -5.68 -3.19 -6.41
C LEU A 435 -6.45 -3.59 -5.15
N PRO A 436 -7.05 -4.79 -5.11
CA PRO A 436 -7.74 -5.28 -3.92
C PRO A 436 -6.85 -5.20 -2.67
N GLY A 437 -7.38 -4.67 -1.58
CA GLY A 437 -6.68 -4.52 -0.31
C GLY A 437 -5.53 -3.50 -0.30
N HIS A 438 -5.30 -2.76 -1.40
CA HIS A 438 -4.21 -1.79 -1.48
C HIS A 438 -4.71 -0.36 -1.77
N GLY A 439 -5.27 -0.13 -2.94
CA GLY A 439 -5.70 1.21 -3.32
C GLY A 439 -6.00 1.38 -4.79
N ALA A 440 -6.25 2.61 -5.20
CA ALA A 440 -6.55 2.95 -6.58
C ALA A 440 -5.42 3.72 -7.24
N PHE A 441 -5.24 3.46 -8.53
CA PHE A 441 -4.48 4.31 -9.44
C PHE A 441 -5.45 5.02 -10.36
N ILE A 442 -5.33 6.34 -10.47
CA ILE A 442 -6.15 7.21 -11.30
C ILE A 442 -5.22 7.99 -12.23
N VAL A 443 -5.53 8.00 -13.51
CA VAL A 443 -4.75 8.75 -14.49
C VAL A 443 -5.64 9.67 -15.30
N GLU A 444 -5.11 10.81 -15.74
CA GLU A 444 -5.80 11.73 -16.64
C GLU A 444 -5.01 11.96 -17.92
N LYS A 445 -5.73 12.15 -19.02
CA LYS A 445 -5.17 12.56 -20.30
C LYS A 445 -4.85 14.06 -20.34
N TRP A 446 -4.09 14.48 -21.33
CA TRP A 446 -3.93 15.90 -21.63
C TRP A 446 -5.26 16.50 -22.06
N GLY A 447 -5.63 17.62 -21.43
CA GLY A 447 -6.79 18.42 -21.79
C GLY A 447 -6.39 19.84 -22.24
N PRO A 448 -6.99 20.40 -23.30
CA PRO A 448 -6.70 21.76 -23.75
C PRO A 448 -6.89 22.78 -22.62
N GLY A 449 -5.87 23.59 -22.35
CA GLY A 449 -5.91 24.62 -21.32
C GLY A 449 -5.97 24.12 -19.86
N LYS A 450 -5.93 22.81 -19.64
CA LYS A 450 -5.95 22.22 -18.28
C LYS A 450 -4.57 22.25 -17.63
N VAL A 451 -4.56 22.44 -16.31
CA VAL A 451 -3.36 22.19 -15.48
C VAL A 451 -3.33 20.73 -15.02
N PRO A 452 -2.17 20.21 -14.53
CA PRO A 452 -2.11 18.85 -13.99
C PRO A 452 -3.17 18.58 -12.92
N PHE A 453 -3.79 17.40 -12.97
CA PHE A 453 -4.83 16.88 -12.07
C PHE A 453 -6.19 17.59 -12.15
N GLN A 454 -6.34 18.62 -12.95
CA GLN A 454 -7.54 19.44 -12.97
C GLN A 454 -8.79 18.62 -13.37
N THR A 455 -8.66 17.72 -14.35
CA THR A 455 -9.80 16.91 -14.79
C THR A 455 -10.20 15.90 -13.72
N ILE A 456 -9.25 15.33 -13.01
CA ILE A 456 -9.53 14.43 -11.89
C ILE A 456 -10.35 15.17 -10.83
N TRP A 457 -9.93 16.40 -10.45
CA TRP A 457 -10.65 17.19 -9.43
C TRP A 457 -12.04 17.57 -9.88
N GLU A 458 -12.19 18.07 -11.10
CA GLU A 458 -13.49 18.42 -11.66
C GLU A 458 -14.43 17.21 -11.67
N TYR A 459 -13.92 16.01 -11.95
CA TYR A 459 -14.73 14.79 -11.97
C TYR A 459 -15.11 14.31 -10.57
N MET A 460 -14.23 14.47 -9.60
CA MET A 460 -14.55 14.20 -8.19
C MET A 460 -15.60 15.19 -7.68
N ASP A 461 -15.42 16.49 -7.92
CA ASP A 461 -16.33 17.54 -7.46
C ASP A 461 -17.72 17.45 -8.12
N ALA A 462 -17.79 17.02 -9.39
CA ALA A 462 -19.02 16.77 -10.11
C ALA A 462 -19.68 15.40 -9.83
N GLY A 463 -19.05 14.55 -9.00
CA GLY A 463 -19.53 13.22 -8.67
C GLY A 463 -19.39 12.20 -9.82
N TYR A 464 -18.62 12.50 -10.88
CA TYR A 464 -18.32 11.54 -11.95
C TYR A 464 -17.32 10.49 -11.53
N LEU A 465 -16.56 10.74 -10.47
CA LEU A 465 -15.63 9.81 -9.84
C LEU A 465 -15.78 9.95 -8.32
N GLN A 466 -16.28 8.93 -7.65
CA GLN A 466 -16.52 8.95 -6.20
C GLN A 466 -15.52 8.01 -5.52
N VAL A 467 -14.72 8.58 -4.64
CA VAL A 467 -13.70 7.85 -3.87
C VAL A 467 -14.34 7.16 -2.67
N GLU A 468 -14.03 5.87 -2.47
CA GLU A 468 -14.43 5.09 -1.31
C GLU A 468 -13.45 5.31 -0.16
N SER A 469 -13.94 5.24 1.07
CA SER A 469 -13.10 5.37 2.26
C SER A 469 -12.23 4.13 2.51
N GLN A 470 -12.71 2.96 2.11
CA GLN A 470 -12.03 1.69 2.25
C GLN A 470 -11.71 1.09 0.88
N VAL A 471 -10.63 0.30 0.82
CA VAL A 471 -10.29 -0.48 -0.36
C VAL A 471 -10.97 -1.83 -0.25
N PRO A 472 -11.73 -2.27 -1.26
CA PRO A 472 -12.29 -3.61 -1.29
C PRO A 472 -11.20 -4.68 -1.18
N GLN A 473 -11.46 -5.72 -0.41
CA GLN A 473 -10.52 -6.81 -0.16
C GLN A 473 -10.58 -7.93 -1.22
N GLY A 474 -11.48 -7.83 -2.16
CA GLY A 474 -11.71 -8.82 -3.20
C GLY A 474 -11.96 -8.20 -4.57
N PRO A 475 -12.42 -9.01 -5.53
CA PRO A 475 -12.73 -8.55 -6.88
C PRO A 475 -13.70 -7.38 -6.89
N MET A 476 -13.42 -6.39 -7.75
CA MET A 476 -14.29 -5.23 -7.95
C MET A 476 -15.42 -5.60 -8.90
N GLU A 477 -16.64 -5.48 -8.44
CA GLU A 477 -17.83 -5.60 -9.28
C GLU A 477 -18.60 -4.29 -9.26
N TYR A 478 -18.72 -3.63 -10.42
CA TYR A 478 -19.50 -2.43 -10.57
C TYR A 478 -20.81 -2.75 -11.28
N ILE A 479 -21.93 -2.33 -10.71
CA ILE A 479 -23.28 -2.54 -11.25
C ILE A 479 -23.91 -1.20 -11.63
N SER A 480 -24.83 -1.23 -12.60
CA SER A 480 -25.54 -0.03 -13.03
C SER A 480 -26.46 0.52 -11.94
N GLY A 481 -26.19 1.75 -11.54
CA GLY A 481 -27.08 2.52 -10.67
C GLY A 481 -28.24 3.17 -11.45
N PRO A 482 -29.23 3.71 -10.75
CA PRO A 482 -30.44 4.29 -11.38
C PRO A 482 -30.16 5.54 -12.21
N ASP A 483 -29.07 6.23 -11.99
CA ASP A 483 -28.66 7.45 -12.70
C ASP A 483 -27.66 7.18 -13.85
N GLY A 484 -27.43 5.92 -14.17
CA GLY A 484 -26.51 5.49 -15.23
C GLY A 484 -25.03 5.50 -14.84
N ARG A 485 -24.70 5.79 -13.57
CA ARG A 485 -23.36 5.55 -13.02
C ARG A 485 -23.17 4.08 -12.68
N LEU A 486 -21.91 3.65 -12.65
CA LEU A 486 -21.54 2.35 -12.17
C LEU A 486 -21.11 2.45 -10.70
N VAL A 487 -21.69 1.64 -9.84
CA VAL A 487 -21.53 1.65 -8.39
C VAL A 487 -20.91 0.35 -7.93
N LEU A 488 -19.93 0.40 -7.06
CA LEU A 488 -19.32 -0.78 -6.45
C LEU A 488 -20.39 -1.55 -5.66
N ARG A 489 -20.45 -2.85 -5.91
CA ARG A 489 -21.38 -3.77 -5.27
C ARG A 489 -20.93 -4.17 -3.86
#